data_17a7d9a22860501e111d89a054634fee
#
_entry.id   17a7d9a22860501e111d89a054634fee
#
_cell.length_a   1.000
_cell.length_b   1.000
_cell.length_c   1.000
_cell.angle_alpha   90.00
_cell.angle_beta   90.00
_cell.angle_gamma   90.00
#
_symmetry.space_group_name_H-M   'P 1'
#
loop_
_entity.id
_entity.type
_entity.pdbx_description
1 polymer ?
#
loop_
_entity_poly.entity_id
_entity_poly.type
_entity_poly.pdbx_seq_one_letter_code
_entity_poly.pdbx_strand_id
1 'polypeptide(L)'
;MALLGHSCSAPAAPPAPPVVRRLSDSTVQVAAGPQYKRSGLHNFFWGRHYRTLWALPVTVPVVNLRTAVPGGLIPVREGGSFQTKNLRLTDRNGVEYVLRSVDKDATKALPEGLQNGPIGRLMKDQTSVINPYGAYIVPRLAQAAGVYHTNPRLVYVADDPDLGEFRQSFANALYLLEERPEGDQRTVASFGNSSRVESSRKVFTNLLASTQFRVEARQYLRARLFDMWLGDWSRREDQWRWASFEARGGGIRYRPIPRDRDHAFFKFNDGLFTHVIGWVKSNYQTFDEHIRLSDVEGLNRAARPMDKSLLVYLSREDFRQVADSLHQQLSPTVVREALSVWPKEVYGLVGAEFERKLNGRREQLPAVADKFYSLLAHDVEMPGTDQPERFVVDVPAPQQVRVSVYQRHATRPDSLVGARTFRADETVTLKLFGLGGNDVFELRALPAPGISLGLYDGAGQDMVLGPAQPTTATRTTVFDSGDGTILTLPAAVKVKRYRPAADEFDAAGWLLRHRLY
;
A
#
# COMPACT_ATOMS: atom_id res chain seq x y z
N MET A 1 -29.11 18.04 49.19
CA MET A 1 -29.11 19.21 48.29
C MET A 1 -27.66 19.48 47.94
N ALA A 2 -27.19 18.93 46.83
CA ALA A 2 -25.84 19.12 46.34
C ALA A 2 -25.95 19.72 44.92
N LEU A 3 -25.53 20.96 44.80
CA LEU A 3 -25.48 21.75 43.55
C LEU A 3 -24.35 21.22 42.67
N LEU A 4 -24.72 20.52 41.60
CA LEU A 4 -23.82 20.22 40.50
C LEU A 4 -23.69 21.47 39.61
N GLY A 5 -22.61 22.20 39.78
CA GLY A 5 -22.25 23.32 38.91
C GLY A 5 -21.90 22.80 37.49
N HIS A 6 -22.73 23.11 36.49
CA HIS A 6 -22.42 22.93 35.08
C HIS A 6 -21.38 23.96 34.68
N SER A 7 -20.11 23.55 34.65
CA SER A 7 -19.04 24.32 34.01
C SER A 7 -19.24 24.26 32.48
N CYS A 8 -19.87 25.26 31.89
CA CYS A 8 -19.83 25.51 30.47
C CYS A 8 -18.41 25.84 30.03
N SER A 9 -17.65 24.85 29.57
CA SER A 9 -16.38 25.09 28.90
C SER A 9 -16.66 25.79 27.57
N ALA A 10 -16.24 27.03 27.43
CA ALA A 10 -16.28 27.73 26.16
C ALA A 10 -15.57 26.91 25.05
N PRO A 11 -16.07 26.91 23.81
CA PRO A 11 -15.41 26.22 22.71
C PRO A 11 -13.97 26.74 22.59
N ALA A 12 -13.01 25.82 22.49
CA ALA A 12 -11.60 26.18 22.32
C ALA A 12 -11.46 27.08 21.09
N ALA A 13 -10.85 28.23 21.25
CA ALA A 13 -10.56 29.14 20.16
C ALA A 13 -9.84 28.39 19.03
N PRO A 14 -10.19 28.66 17.75
CA PRO A 14 -9.49 28.05 16.63
C PRO A 14 -7.99 28.33 16.76
N PRO A 15 -7.11 27.38 16.38
CA PRO A 15 -5.68 27.58 16.46
C PRO A 15 -5.29 28.83 15.68
N ALA A 16 -4.47 29.68 16.28
CA ALA A 16 -3.97 30.89 15.62
C ALA A 16 -3.33 30.48 14.27
N PRO A 17 -3.59 31.23 13.21
CA PRO A 17 -3.00 30.95 11.91
C PRO A 17 -1.48 30.95 12.03
N PRO A 18 -0.76 30.09 11.27
CA PRO A 18 0.68 30.04 11.31
C PRO A 18 1.27 31.43 11.02
N VAL A 19 2.27 31.83 11.78
CA VAL A 19 2.96 33.09 11.53
C VAL A 19 3.70 32.97 10.20
N VAL A 20 3.25 33.70 9.20
CA VAL A 20 3.83 33.72 7.86
C VAL A 20 4.69 34.98 7.75
N ARG A 21 5.99 34.79 7.48
CA ARG A 21 6.89 35.88 7.18
C ARG A 21 7.14 35.93 5.67
N ARG A 22 6.66 36.97 5.01
CA ARG A 22 6.96 37.20 3.59
C ARG A 22 8.44 37.57 3.44
N LEU A 23 9.18 36.85 2.60
CA LEU A 23 10.58 37.12 2.29
C LEU A 23 10.72 37.86 0.96
N SER A 24 9.87 37.52 -0.02
CA SER A 24 9.76 38.14 -1.33
C SER A 24 8.35 37.95 -1.89
N ASP A 25 8.09 38.42 -3.11
CA ASP A 25 6.81 38.16 -3.79
C ASP A 25 6.61 36.68 -4.13
N SER A 26 7.69 35.90 -4.22
CA SER A 26 7.68 34.51 -4.61
C SER A 26 7.98 33.52 -3.47
N THR A 27 8.37 33.99 -2.27
CA THR A 27 8.75 33.12 -1.16
C THR A 27 8.27 33.62 0.19
N VAL A 28 7.88 32.67 1.04
CA VAL A 28 7.51 32.92 2.44
C VAL A 28 8.26 31.97 3.36
N GLN A 29 8.42 32.39 4.61
CA GLN A 29 8.86 31.53 5.70
C GLN A 29 7.66 31.19 6.58
N VAL A 30 7.35 29.90 6.72
CA VAL A 30 6.17 29.42 7.44
C VAL A 30 6.43 28.06 8.07
N ALA A 31 5.86 27.80 9.26
CA ALA A 31 5.88 26.50 9.90
C ALA A 31 4.66 25.68 9.50
N ALA A 32 4.83 24.36 9.31
CA ALA A 32 3.75 23.47 8.91
C ALA A 32 2.66 23.33 9.99
N GLY A 33 3.04 23.36 11.29
CA GLY A 33 2.10 23.20 12.38
C GLY A 33 2.72 23.58 13.74
N PRO A 34 2.87 24.88 14.04
CA PRO A 34 3.46 25.33 15.30
C PRO A 34 2.63 24.91 16.54
N GLN A 35 1.34 24.62 16.37
CA GLN A 35 0.42 24.11 17.39
C GLN A 35 0.81 22.73 17.93
N TYR A 36 1.68 21.98 17.26
CA TYR A 36 2.17 20.67 17.75
C TYR A 36 3.35 20.78 18.73
N LYS A 37 3.89 21.97 18.96
CA LYS A 37 4.89 22.19 20.00
C LYS A 37 4.27 21.94 21.38
N ARG A 38 4.91 21.10 22.21
CA ARG A 38 4.43 20.69 23.54
C ARG A 38 5.53 20.78 24.58
N SER A 39 5.13 20.75 25.87
CA SER A 39 6.04 20.72 27.00
C SER A 39 6.84 19.40 27.06
N GLY A 40 7.95 19.41 27.78
CA GLY A 40 8.78 18.22 28.01
C GLY A 40 8.02 17.08 28.67
N LEU A 41 7.14 17.39 29.64
CA LEU A 41 6.30 16.39 30.32
C LEU A 41 5.32 15.73 29.35
N HIS A 42 4.66 16.51 28.50
CA HIS A 42 3.76 15.95 27.46
C HIS A 42 4.54 15.05 26.50
N ASN A 43 5.72 15.49 26.06
CA ASN A 43 6.58 14.72 25.15
C ASN A 43 7.08 13.41 25.79
N PHE A 44 7.30 13.37 27.10
CA PHE A 44 7.67 12.15 27.81
C PHE A 44 6.56 11.10 27.75
N PHE A 45 5.31 11.48 27.94
CA PHE A 45 4.18 10.54 27.92
C PHE A 45 3.71 10.20 26.51
N TRP A 46 3.57 11.20 25.64
CA TRP A 46 2.91 11.07 24.32
C TRP A 46 3.86 11.12 23.13
N GLY A 47 5.16 11.20 23.36
CA GLY A 47 6.20 11.18 22.34
C GLY A 47 6.65 12.56 21.86
N ARG A 48 7.94 12.64 21.52
CA ARG A 48 8.55 13.82 20.90
C ARG A 48 8.15 13.91 19.43
N HIS A 49 7.97 12.75 18.76
CA HIS A 49 7.57 12.65 17.36
C HIS A 49 8.37 13.60 16.45
N TYR A 50 7.70 14.24 15.51
CA TYR A 50 8.26 15.28 14.63
C TYR A 50 7.88 16.70 15.06
N ARG A 51 7.50 16.93 16.32
CA ARG A 51 7.00 18.22 16.84
C ARG A 51 7.95 19.38 16.53
N THR A 52 9.26 19.16 16.60
CA THR A 52 10.26 20.17 16.24
C THR A 52 10.21 20.52 14.75
N LEU A 53 10.06 19.52 13.88
CA LEU A 53 9.91 19.75 12.43
C LEU A 53 8.60 20.46 12.09
N TRP A 54 7.50 20.11 12.77
CA TRP A 54 6.20 20.77 12.60
C TRP A 54 6.26 22.26 12.99
N ALA A 55 7.00 22.59 14.00
CA ALA A 55 7.17 23.97 14.50
C ALA A 55 8.29 24.74 13.80
N LEU A 56 9.08 24.10 12.94
CA LEU A 56 10.19 24.72 12.24
C LEU A 56 9.70 25.62 11.11
N PRO A 57 9.97 26.93 11.11
CA PRO A 57 9.70 27.78 9.96
C PRO A 57 10.62 27.40 8.79
N VAL A 58 10.04 27.12 7.64
CA VAL A 58 10.77 26.76 6.42
C VAL A 58 10.47 27.73 5.30
N THR A 59 11.45 27.95 4.44
CA THR A 59 11.32 28.80 3.27
C THR A 59 10.69 27.99 2.13
N VAL A 60 9.53 28.45 1.64
CA VAL A 60 8.76 27.78 0.59
C VAL A 60 8.29 28.75 -0.49
N PRO A 61 8.12 28.29 -1.75
CA PRO A 61 7.56 29.12 -2.80
C PRO A 61 6.10 29.44 -2.55
N VAL A 62 5.71 30.68 -2.85
CA VAL A 62 4.31 31.09 -2.96
C VAL A 62 3.79 30.69 -4.34
N VAL A 63 2.66 30.02 -4.37
CA VAL A 63 2.01 29.58 -5.60
C VAL A 63 0.68 30.27 -5.77
N ASN A 64 0.46 30.79 -6.97
CA ASN A 64 -0.80 31.24 -7.49
C ASN A 64 -1.31 30.20 -8.50
N LEU A 65 -2.60 29.85 -8.50
CA LEU A 65 -3.15 28.83 -9.38
C LEU A 65 -2.92 29.13 -10.86
N ARG A 66 -2.91 30.40 -11.24
CA ARG A 66 -2.69 30.85 -12.62
C ARG A 66 -1.29 30.53 -13.14
N THR A 67 -0.30 30.46 -12.25
CA THR A 67 1.12 30.26 -12.58
C THR A 67 1.71 28.95 -12.03
N ALA A 68 0.93 28.18 -11.31
CA ALA A 68 1.38 26.94 -10.63
C ALA A 68 1.96 25.90 -11.59
N VAL A 69 1.38 25.81 -12.78
CA VAL A 69 1.83 24.98 -13.91
C VAL A 69 1.65 25.75 -15.22
N PRO A 70 2.31 25.37 -16.31
CA PRO A 70 2.06 25.95 -17.62
C PRO A 70 0.58 25.88 -18.00
N GLY A 71 -0.04 27.03 -18.28
CA GLY A 71 -1.47 27.13 -18.59
C GLY A 71 -2.39 27.30 -17.38
N GLY A 72 -1.86 27.28 -16.15
CA GLY A 72 -2.61 27.49 -14.91
C GLY A 72 -3.42 26.27 -14.45
N LEU A 73 -3.97 26.38 -13.27
CA LEU A 73 -4.82 25.37 -12.64
C LEU A 73 -6.21 25.93 -12.31
N ILE A 74 -7.23 25.14 -12.52
CA ILE A 74 -8.65 25.47 -12.27
C ILE A 74 -9.13 24.53 -11.15
N PRO A 75 -9.69 25.09 -10.05
CA PRO A 75 -10.29 24.29 -8.99
C PRO A 75 -11.54 23.56 -9.51
N VAL A 76 -11.67 22.28 -9.16
CA VAL A 76 -12.79 21.45 -9.62
C VAL A 76 -13.71 21.06 -8.46
N ARG A 77 -13.13 20.53 -7.39
CA ARG A 77 -13.88 20.10 -6.20
C ARG A 77 -13.00 19.85 -5.00
N GLU A 78 -13.56 20.05 -3.83
CA GLU A 78 -12.98 19.56 -2.60
C GLU A 78 -13.11 18.03 -2.55
N GLY A 79 -12.09 17.37 -2.06
CA GLY A 79 -12.04 15.93 -1.85
C GLY A 79 -11.25 15.64 -0.59
N GLY A 80 -11.12 14.38 -0.29
CA GLY A 80 -10.38 13.88 0.87
C GLY A 80 -11.25 12.92 1.66
N SER A 81 -10.75 11.71 1.83
CA SER A 81 -11.31 10.74 2.76
C SER A 81 -10.52 10.82 4.05
N PHE A 82 -11.22 10.88 5.17
CA PHE A 82 -10.74 10.71 6.54
C PHE A 82 -9.93 11.86 7.17
N GLN A 83 -8.74 12.24 6.69
CA GLN A 83 -7.87 13.13 7.48
C GLN A 83 -7.26 14.29 6.70
N THR A 84 -7.07 14.13 5.40
CA THR A 84 -6.39 15.10 4.56
C THR A 84 -7.40 15.96 3.81
N LYS A 85 -7.26 17.27 3.88
CA LYS A 85 -8.01 18.22 3.07
C LYS A 85 -7.36 18.29 1.69
N ASN A 86 -8.12 18.00 0.65
CA ASN A 86 -7.64 17.96 -0.73
C ASN A 86 -8.50 18.84 -1.63
N LEU A 87 -7.88 19.63 -2.50
CA LEU A 87 -8.53 20.31 -3.59
C LEU A 87 -8.09 19.70 -4.91
N ARG A 88 -9.02 19.17 -5.68
CA ARG A 88 -8.76 18.72 -7.05
C ARG A 88 -8.71 19.90 -7.98
N LEU A 89 -7.72 19.86 -8.85
CA LEU A 89 -7.44 20.89 -9.84
C LEU A 89 -7.29 20.24 -11.20
N THR A 90 -7.53 20.99 -12.26
CA THR A 90 -7.25 20.55 -13.63
C THR A 90 -6.50 21.66 -14.37
N ASP A 91 -5.59 21.29 -15.25
CA ASP A 91 -5.01 22.23 -16.20
C ASP A 91 -5.89 22.37 -17.47
N ARG A 92 -5.48 23.20 -18.40
CA ARG A 92 -6.20 23.42 -19.67
C ARG A 92 -6.21 22.20 -20.60
N ASN A 93 -5.32 21.25 -20.37
CA ASN A 93 -5.22 20.02 -21.15
C ASN A 93 -5.99 18.86 -20.52
N GLY A 94 -6.68 19.10 -19.39
CA GLY A 94 -7.43 18.09 -18.65
C GLY A 94 -6.56 17.22 -17.74
N VAL A 95 -5.29 17.56 -17.54
CA VAL A 95 -4.43 16.85 -16.58
C VAL A 95 -4.87 17.21 -15.16
N GLU A 96 -5.13 16.18 -14.38
CA GLU A 96 -5.57 16.35 -12.99
C GLU A 96 -4.38 16.54 -12.04
N TYR A 97 -4.56 17.51 -11.13
CA TYR A 97 -3.66 17.79 -10.01
C TYR A 97 -4.43 17.76 -8.69
N VAL A 98 -3.70 17.70 -7.61
CA VAL A 98 -4.26 17.79 -6.26
C VAL A 98 -3.39 18.65 -5.36
N LEU A 99 -4.03 19.59 -4.64
CA LEU A 99 -3.46 20.23 -3.46
C LEU A 99 -3.84 19.40 -2.24
N ARG A 100 -2.85 18.87 -1.53
CA ARG A 100 -3.03 18.09 -0.30
C ARG A 100 -2.51 18.88 0.88
N SER A 101 -3.34 19.10 1.90
CA SER A 101 -2.88 19.80 3.10
C SER A 101 -1.73 19.03 3.77
N VAL A 102 -0.69 19.77 4.19
CA VAL A 102 0.39 19.22 5.02
C VAL A 102 -0.14 18.89 6.40
N ASP A 103 -0.85 19.84 7.01
CA ASP A 103 -1.58 19.60 8.27
C ASP A 103 -2.83 18.74 8.02
N LYS A 104 -3.11 17.82 8.94
CA LYS A 104 -4.18 16.82 8.83
C LYS A 104 -5.11 16.91 10.01
N ASP A 105 -6.37 16.60 9.75
CA ASP A 105 -7.38 16.51 10.79
C ASP A 105 -7.70 15.05 11.13
N ALA A 106 -6.91 14.48 12.05
CA ALA A 106 -7.11 13.12 12.51
C ALA A 106 -8.45 12.92 13.25
N THR A 107 -9.12 13.99 13.67
CA THR A 107 -10.41 13.90 14.38
C THR A 107 -11.54 13.40 13.49
N LYS A 108 -11.44 13.61 12.17
CA LYS A 108 -12.42 13.10 11.19
C LYS A 108 -12.57 11.57 11.17
N ALA A 109 -11.61 10.84 11.73
CA ALA A 109 -11.72 9.38 11.91
C ALA A 109 -12.52 8.99 13.15
N LEU A 110 -12.89 9.93 14.01
CA LEU A 110 -13.69 9.70 15.22
C LEU A 110 -15.19 9.93 14.95
N PRO A 111 -16.08 9.25 15.69
CA PRO A 111 -17.49 9.63 15.74
C PRO A 111 -17.65 11.10 16.11
N GLU A 112 -18.66 11.79 15.53
CA GLU A 112 -18.86 13.24 15.69
C GLU A 112 -18.87 13.71 17.15
N GLY A 113 -19.48 12.97 18.06
CA GLY A 113 -19.54 13.28 19.49
C GLY A 113 -18.17 13.26 20.22
N LEU A 114 -17.12 12.64 19.63
CA LEU A 114 -15.79 12.56 20.19
C LEU A 114 -14.78 13.52 19.56
N GLN A 115 -15.13 14.16 18.44
CA GLN A 115 -14.21 15.01 17.66
C GLN A 115 -13.75 16.26 18.41
N ASN A 116 -14.64 16.89 19.15
CA ASN A 116 -14.38 18.15 19.87
C ASN A 116 -13.97 17.99 21.34
N GLY A 117 -13.93 16.74 21.84
CA GLY A 117 -13.59 16.43 23.23
C GLY A 117 -12.09 16.24 23.47
N PRO A 118 -11.70 15.81 24.69
CA PRO A 118 -10.31 15.49 25.03
C PRO A 118 -9.68 14.45 24.11
N ILE A 119 -10.48 13.44 23.69
CA ILE A 119 -10.06 12.39 22.75
C ILE A 119 -9.74 12.98 21.37
N GLY A 120 -10.61 13.88 20.87
CA GLY A 120 -10.35 14.56 19.60
C GLY A 120 -9.08 15.41 19.64
N ARG A 121 -8.86 16.17 20.74
CA ARG A 121 -7.62 16.93 20.92
C ARG A 121 -6.38 16.03 20.94
N LEU A 122 -6.45 14.88 21.60
CA LEU A 122 -5.35 13.91 21.62
C LEU A 122 -5.10 13.33 20.22
N MET A 123 -6.17 12.94 19.50
CA MET A 123 -6.05 12.43 18.11
C MET A 123 -5.44 13.47 17.18
N LYS A 124 -5.84 14.73 17.30
CA LYS A 124 -5.25 15.83 16.52
C LYS A 124 -3.77 16.02 16.85
N ASP A 125 -3.39 15.94 18.13
CA ASP A 125 -2.00 16.04 18.59
C ASP A 125 -1.12 14.92 18.02
N GLN A 126 -1.70 13.72 17.80
CA GLN A 126 -1.00 12.58 17.21
C GLN A 126 -0.68 12.77 15.70
N THR A 127 -1.19 13.79 15.02
CA THR A 127 -0.71 14.18 13.68
C THR A 127 0.80 14.41 13.66
N SER A 128 1.38 14.80 14.81
CA SER A 128 2.83 14.99 14.97
C SER A 128 3.69 13.74 14.73
N VAL A 129 3.12 12.53 14.67
CA VAL A 129 3.82 11.28 14.31
C VAL A 129 4.23 11.22 12.83
N ILE A 130 3.56 12.00 12.00
CA ILE A 130 3.81 12.10 10.56
C ILE A 130 4.92 13.14 10.34
N ASN A 131 5.89 12.79 9.48
CA ASN A 131 6.89 13.76 9.04
C ASN A 131 6.24 14.74 8.04
N PRO A 132 6.13 16.05 8.35
CA PRO A 132 5.44 17.01 7.48
C PRO A 132 6.12 17.20 6.11
N TYR A 133 7.38 16.84 5.99
CA TYR A 133 8.19 16.97 4.78
C TYR A 133 8.60 15.61 4.20
N GLY A 134 8.13 14.50 4.77
CA GLY A 134 8.53 13.15 4.38
C GLY A 134 8.18 12.84 2.92
N ALA A 135 6.93 13.06 2.52
CA ALA A 135 6.46 12.77 1.17
C ALA A 135 7.21 13.56 0.08
N TYR A 136 7.81 14.70 0.42
CA TYR A 136 8.47 15.60 -0.53
C TYR A 136 9.77 15.03 -1.11
N ILE A 137 10.53 14.23 -0.37
CA ILE A 137 11.79 13.63 -0.85
C ILE A 137 11.60 12.26 -1.50
N VAL A 138 10.48 11.60 -1.25
CA VAL A 138 10.25 10.24 -1.74
C VAL A 138 10.34 10.09 -3.26
N PRO A 139 9.93 11.06 -4.10
CA PRO A 139 10.06 10.95 -5.55
C PRO A 139 11.49 10.70 -6.03
N ARG A 140 12.48 11.36 -5.45
CA ARG A 140 13.90 11.18 -5.83
C ARG A 140 14.38 9.77 -5.50
N LEU A 141 14.02 9.26 -4.33
CA LEU A 141 14.33 7.90 -3.91
C LEU A 141 13.58 6.87 -4.77
N ALA A 142 12.30 7.12 -5.09
CA ALA A 142 11.48 6.25 -5.92
C ALA A 142 12.00 6.17 -7.36
N GLN A 143 12.43 7.30 -7.93
CA GLN A 143 13.04 7.36 -9.26
C GLN A 143 14.29 6.48 -9.32
N ALA A 144 15.20 6.62 -8.35
CA ALA A 144 16.40 5.79 -8.27
C ALA A 144 16.07 4.31 -8.06
N ALA A 145 15.04 4.00 -7.28
CA ALA A 145 14.55 2.65 -7.04
C ALA A 145 13.78 2.04 -8.22
N GLY A 146 13.52 2.78 -9.31
CA GLY A 146 12.69 2.31 -10.42
C GLY A 146 11.22 2.06 -10.04
N VAL A 147 10.70 2.79 -9.05
CA VAL A 147 9.32 2.75 -8.59
C VAL A 147 8.56 3.96 -9.16
N TYR A 148 7.41 3.73 -9.78
CA TYR A 148 6.56 4.83 -10.24
C TYR A 148 6.08 5.69 -9.06
N HIS A 149 5.95 6.99 -9.29
CA HIS A 149 5.70 7.95 -8.21
C HIS A 149 5.04 9.24 -8.69
N THR A 150 4.26 9.89 -7.83
CA THR A 150 3.85 11.28 -7.97
C THR A 150 5.02 12.21 -7.63
N ASN A 151 4.94 13.49 -8.04
CA ASN A 151 5.98 14.48 -7.79
C ASN A 151 5.44 15.66 -6.95
N PRO A 152 5.20 15.45 -5.63
CA PRO A 152 4.71 16.49 -4.76
C PRO A 152 5.71 17.63 -4.64
N ARG A 153 5.21 18.86 -4.83
CA ARG A 153 5.94 20.11 -4.58
C ARG A 153 5.37 20.77 -3.33
N LEU A 154 6.24 21.11 -2.38
CA LEU A 154 5.85 21.85 -1.19
C LEU A 154 5.63 23.32 -1.57
N VAL A 155 4.41 23.82 -1.36
CA VAL A 155 4.01 25.15 -1.80
C VAL A 155 3.15 25.85 -0.72
N TYR A 156 3.25 27.18 -0.64
CA TYR A 156 2.33 28.00 0.12
C TYR A 156 1.31 28.64 -0.84
N VAL A 157 0.04 28.36 -0.62
CA VAL A 157 -1.05 28.97 -1.37
C VAL A 157 -1.48 30.21 -0.61
N ALA A 158 -1.23 31.38 -1.17
CA ALA A 158 -1.63 32.65 -0.59
C ALA A 158 -3.15 32.87 -0.72
N ASP A 159 -3.63 34.06 -0.37
CA ASP A 159 -5.01 34.45 -0.57
C ASP A 159 -5.26 34.72 -2.05
N ASP A 160 -5.48 33.67 -2.83
CA ASP A 160 -5.61 33.69 -4.29
C ASP A 160 -7.08 33.73 -4.70
N PRO A 161 -7.54 34.81 -5.44
CA PRO A 161 -8.89 34.89 -5.97
C PRO A 161 -9.28 33.75 -6.91
N ASP A 162 -8.30 33.14 -7.61
CA ASP A 162 -8.55 32.02 -8.54
C ASP A 162 -8.98 30.73 -7.81
N LEU A 163 -8.89 30.66 -6.48
CA LEU A 163 -9.50 29.60 -5.68
C LEU A 163 -11.04 29.61 -5.70
N GLY A 164 -11.68 30.75 -6.10
CA GLY A 164 -13.12 30.86 -6.17
C GLY A 164 -13.82 30.54 -4.84
N GLU A 165 -14.81 29.66 -4.87
CA GLU A 165 -15.57 29.22 -3.69
C GLU A 165 -14.69 28.48 -2.65
N PHE A 166 -13.55 27.92 -3.06
CA PHE A 166 -12.63 27.19 -2.18
C PHE A 166 -11.66 28.13 -1.43
N ARG A 167 -11.68 29.45 -1.71
CA ARG A 167 -10.73 30.43 -1.15
C ARG A 167 -10.72 30.44 0.36
N GLN A 168 -11.89 30.49 1.00
CA GLN A 168 -12.00 30.47 2.46
C GLN A 168 -11.37 29.22 3.07
N SER A 169 -11.45 28.11 2.36
CA SER A 169 -10.99 26.81 2.83
C SER A 169 -9.52 26.55 2.55
N PHE A 170 -8.96 27.06 1.45
CA PHE A 170 -7.64 26.64 0.95
C PHE A 170 -6.60 27.78 0.89
N ALA A 171 -6.99 29.03 1.14
CA ALA A 171 -6.03 30.11 1.20
C ALA A 171 -5.15 30.08 2.45
N ASN A 172 -3.97 30.70 2.37
CA ASN A 172 -3.05 30.96 3.47
C ASN A 172 -2.55 29.71 4.21
N ALA A 173 -2.21 28.64 3.47
CA ALA A 173 -1.72 27.40 4.06
C ALA A 173 -0.67 26.69 3.20
N LEU A 174 0.03 25.74 3.82
CA LEU A 174 1.00 24.85 3.17
C LEU A 174 0.31 23.63 2.57
N TYR A 175 0.71 23.31 1.33
CA TYR A 175 0.22 22.16 0.59
C TYR A 175 1.35 21.42 -0.10
N LEU A 176 1.06 20.16 -0.41
CA LEU A 176 1.75 19.39 -1.44
C LEU A 176 0.90 19.49 -2.71
N LEU A 177 1.44 20.09 -3.76
CA LEU A 177 0.86 20.13 -5.10
C LEU A 177 1.50 19.03 -5.94
N GLU A 178 0.70 18.08 -6.42
CA GLU A 178 1.17 16.94 -7.20
C GLU A 178 0.21 16.57 -8.33
N GLU A 179 0.74 15.88 -9.35
CA GLU A 179 -0.06 15.26 -10.40
C GLU A 179 -0.92 14.13 -9.81
N ARG A 180 -2.14 13.99 -10.29
CA ARG A 180 -3.01 12.89 -9.91
C ARG A 180 -2.92 11.77 -10.95
N PRO A 181 -2.43 10.58 -10.58
CA PRO A 181 -2.32 9.46 -11.51
C PRO A 181 -3.70 8.89 -11.82
N GLU A 182 -4.35 9.40 -12.85
CA GLU A 182 -5.66 8.96 -13.35
C GLU A 182 -5.80 9.25 -14.84
N GLY A 183 -6.50 8.39 -15.59
CA GLY A 183 -6.76 8.59 -17.01
C GLY A 183 -5.50 8.47 -17.89
N ASP A 184 -5.39 9.35 -18.90
CA ASP A 184 -4.26 9.39 -19.82
C ASP A 184 -3.06 10.12 -19.21
N GLN A 185 -1.94 9.42 -19.12
CA GLN A 185 -0.69 9.91 -18.52
C GLN A 185 0.51 9.75 -19.47
N ARG A 186 0.27 9.78 -20.80
CA ARG A 186 1.33 9.60 -21.81
C ARG A 186 2.47 10.61 -21.71
N THR A 187 2.22 11.77 -21.15
CA THR A 187 3.23 12.83 -20.97
C THR A 187 3.98 12.77 -19.64
N VAL A 188 3.60 11.84 -18.74
CA VAL A 188 4.17 11.75 -17.38
C VAL A 188 5.09 10.54 -17.27
N ALA A 189 6.40 10.78 -17.38
CA ALA A 189 7.42 9.72 -17.36
C ALA A 189 7.43 8.94 -16.01
N SER A 190 7.16 9.61 -14.89
CA SER A 190 7.11 8.97 -13.57
C SER A 190 5.94 7.98 -13.41
N PHE A 191 4.99 7.95 -14.35
CA PHE A 191 3.92 6.95 -14.47
C PHE A 191 4.13 6.03 -15.68
N GLY A 192 5.33 6.03 -16.27
CA GLY A 192 5.74 5.17 -17.38
C GLY A 192 5.11 5.57 -18.71
N ASN A 193 4.67 6.81 -18.90
CA ASN A 193 4.00 7.31 -20.11
C ASN A 193 2.78 6.45 -20.50
N SER A 194 2.05 5.95 -19.50
CA SER A 194 0.88 5.09 -19.72
C SER A 194 -0.29 5.85 -20.32
N SER A 195 -0.91 5.29 -21.36
CA SER A 195 -2.13 5.85 -21.94
C SER A 195 -3.36 5.69 -21.04
N ARG A 196 -3.27 4.86 -20.00
CA ARG A 196 -4.38 4.60 -19.08
C ARG A 196 -3.87 4.25 -17.69
N VAL A 197 -4.30 5.01 -16.71
CA VAL A 197 -4.08 4.72 -15.29
C VAL A 197 -5.41 4.38 -14.63
N GLU A 198 -5.48 3.22 -13.97
CA GLU A 198 -6.72 2.66 -13.42
C GLU A 198 -6.68 2.55 -11.89
N SER A 199 -7.87 2.47 -11.27
CA SER A 199 -8.03 2.22 -9.84
C SER A 199 -7.79 0.76 -9.48
N SER A 200 -7.41 0.46 -8.22
CA SER A 200 -7.26 -0.91 -7.75
C SER A 200 -8.53 -1.74 -7.92
N ARG A 201 -9.69 -1.16 -7.63
CA ARG A 201 -10.99 -1.85 -7.84
C ARG A 201 -11.11 -2.37 -9.27
N LYS A 202 -10.86 -1.52 -10.27
CA LYS A 202 -10.95 -1.92 -11.68
C LYS A 202 -9.94 -3.00 -12.02
N VAL A 203 -8.68 -2.83 -11.58
CA VAL A 203 -7.63 -3.80 -11.83
C VAL A 203 -7.95 -5.15 -11.21
N PHE A 204 -8.37 -5.22 -9.94
CA PHE A 204 -8.71 -6.48 -9.30
C PHE A 204 -9.93 -7.16 -9.94
N THR A 205 -10.96 -6.39 -10.35
CA THR A 205 -12.07 -6.94 -11.13
C THR A 205 -11.56 -7.59 -12.43
N ASN A 206 -10.66 -6.92 -13.16
CA ASN A 206 -10.09 -7.46 -14.40
C ASN A 206 -9.22 -8.71 -14.14
N LEU A 207 -8.39 -8.70 -13.09
CA LEU A 207 -7.53 -9.84 -12.75
C LEU A 207 -8.32 -11.11 -12.46
N LEU A 208 -9.49 -10.98 -11.81
CA LEU A 208 -10.36 -12.12 -11.50
C LEU A 208 -11.24 -12.50 -12.68
N ALA A 209 -11.55 -11.57 -13.59
CA ALA A 209 -12.35 -11.87 -14.77
C ALA A 209 -11.57 -12.68 -15.85
N SER A 210 -10.25 -12.50 -15.98
CA SER A 210 -9.47 -13.20 -17.02
C SER A 210 -7.96 -13.13 -16.79
N THR A 211 -7.27 -14.20 -17.13
CA THR A 211 -5.80 -14.31 -17.16
C THR A 211 -5.10 -13.40 -18.19
N GLN A 212 -5.84 -12.73 -19.08
CA GLN A 212 -5.30 -11.71 -19.97
C GLN A 212 -4.83 -10.45 -19.23
N PHE A 213 -5.38 -10.22 -18.05
CA PHE A 213 -5.01 -9.11 -17.17
C PHE A 213 -4.02 -9.61 -16.13
N ARG A 214 -2.87 -8.95 -16.01
CA ARG A 214 -1.85 -9.34 -15.03
C ARG A 214 -1.13 -8.12 -14.45
N VAL A 215 -0.76 -8.21 -13.17
CA VAL A 215 0.16 -7.27 -12.55
C VAL A 215 1.60 -7.73 -12.80
N GLU A 216 2.49 -6.80 -13.06
CA GLU A 216 3.94 -7.06 -13.06
C GLU A 216 4.42 -7.30 -11.61
N ALA A 217 4.33 -8.55 -11.16
CA ALA A 217 4.55 -8.94 -9.77
C ALA A 217 5.91 -8.48 -9.20
N ARG A 218 6.99 -8.53 -10.00
CA ARG A 218 8.32 -8.07 -9.55
C ARG A 218 8.36 -6.54 -9.35
N GLN A 219 7.61 -5.77 -10.15
CA GLN A 219 7.49 -4.32 -9.97
C GLN A 219 6.64 -3.98 -8.73
N TYR A 220 5.59 -4.77 -8.47
CA TYR A 220 4.82 -4.63 -7.25
C TYR A 220 5.65 -4.98 -6.01
N LEU A 221 6.39 -6.08 -6.02
CA LEU A 221 7.32 -6.45 -4.96
C LEU A 221 8.36 -5.36 -4.70
N ARG A 222 8.92 -4.78 -5.76
CA ARG A 222 9.87 -3.65 -5.67
C ARG A 222 9.26 -2.47 -4.93
N ALA A 223 8.05 -2.08 -5.29
CA ALA A 223 7.35 -0.99 -4.62
C ALA A 223 7.07 -1.31 -3.14
N ARG A 224 6.70 -2.56 -2.82
CA ARG A 224 6.47 -3.01 -1.44
C ARG A 224 7.74 -3.01 -0.57
N LEU A 225 8.85 -3.51 -1.08
CA LEU A 225 10.14 -3.45 -0.37
C LEU A 225 10.62 -2.02 -0.18
N PHE A 226 10.39 -1.17 -1.17
CA PHE A 226 10.65 0.27 -1.07
C PHE A 226 9.77 0.93 0.02
N ASP A 227 8.47 0.58 0.12
CA ASP A 227 7.59 1.04 1.20
C ASP A 227 8.11 0.62 2.58
N MET A 228 8.52 -0.65 2.73
CA MET A 228 9.08 -1.17 3.98
C MET A 228 10.38 -0.46 4.34
N TRP A 229 11.23 -0.16 3.37
CA TRP A 229 12.45 0.62 3.57
C TRP A 229 12.17 2.04 4.08
N LEU A 230 11.12 2.70 3.57
CA LEU A 230 10.66 4.01 4.04
C LEU A 230 9.91 3.97 5.38
N GLY A 231 9.56 2.78 5.87
CA GLY A 231 8.69 2.62 7.04
C GLY A 231 7.23 2.99 6.78
N ASP A 232 6.80 2.98 5.51
CA ASP A 232 5.42 3.29 5.11
C ASP A 232 4.56 2.03 5.16
N TRP A 233 3.84 1.87 6.26
CA TRP A 233 2.99 0.71 6.52
C TRP A 233 1.56 0.84 5.95
N SER A 234 1.14 2.04 5.56
CA SER A 234 -0.24 2.31 5.12
C SER A 234 -0.43 2.04 3.64
N ARG A 235 -0.40 0.78 3.22
CA ARG A 235 -0.48 0.36 1.81
C ARG A 235 -1.76 -0.40 1.49
N ARG A 236 -2.93 0.17 1.86
CA ARG A 236 -4.25 -0.35 1.45
C ARG A 236 -4.45 -0.19 -0.06
N GLU A 237 -5.45 -0.88 -0.62
CA GLU A 237 -5.73 -0.86 -2.06
C GLU A 237 -6.06 0.53 -2.62
N ASP A 238 -6.65 1.42 -1.84
CA ASP A 238 -6.94 2.80 -2.25
C ASP A 238 -5.69 3.68 -2.41
N GLN A 239 -4.57 3.24 -1.84
CA GLN A 239 -3.26 3.90 -1.90
C GLN A 239 -2.50 3.61 -3.20
N TRP A 240 -3.11 2.87 -4.12
CA TRP A 240 -2.50 2.48 -5.38
C TRP A 240 -3.29 2.99 -6.57
N ARG A 241 -2.56 3.25 -7.65
CA ARG A 241 -3.03 3.33 -9.03
C ARG A 241 -2.18 2.42 -9.88
N TRP A 242 -2.66 2.14 -11.08
CA TRP A 242 -2.07 1.11 -11.92
C TRP A 242 -1.95 1.61 -13.35
N ALA A 243 -0.71 1.79 -13.80
CA ALA A 243 -0.42 2.11 -15.19
C ALA A 243 -0.62 0.86 -16.06
N SER A 244 -1.40 1.00 -17.13
CA SER A 244 -1.78 -0.11 -18.03
C SER A 244 -0.91 -0.11 -19.28
N PHE A 245 -0.40 -1.27 -19.65
CA PHE A 245 0.42 -1.47 -20.84
C PHE A 245 -0.07 -2.69 -21.61
N GLU A 246 -0.13 -2.60 -22.92
CA GLU A 246 -0.40 -3.75 -23.78
C GLU A 246 0.76 -4.75 -23.71
N ALA A 247 0.43 -6.04 -23.56
CA ALA A 247 1.43 -7.10 -23.53
C ALA A 247 1.71 -7.62 -24.95
N ARG A 248 2.96 -7.98 -25.22
CA ARG A 248 3.30 -8.72 -26.42
C ARG A 248 2.54 -10.06 -26.43
N GLY A 249 1.72 -10.30 -27.43
CA GLY A 249 0.85 -11.48 -27.50
C GLY A 249 -0.57 -11.27 -26.94
N GLY A 250 -0.94 -10.04 -26.62
CA GLY A 250 -2.28 -9.63 -26.17
C GLY A 250 -2.43 -9.58 -24.65
N GLY A 251 -3.51 -8.92 -24.21
CA GLY A 251 -3.80 -8.68 -22.80
C GLY A 251 -3.12 -7.42 -22.25
N ILE A 252 -3.35 -7.15 -20.97
CA ILE A 252 -2.90 -5.94 -20.28
C ILE A 252 -1.96 -6.31 -19.13
N ARG A 253 -0.86 -5.55 -19.01
CA ARG A 253 0.06 -5.59 -17.88
C ARG A 253 -0.09 -4.32 -17.06
N TYR A 254 -0.31 -4.50 -15.77
CA TYR A 254 -0.43 -3.40 -14.82
C TYR A 254 0.85 -3.20 -14.04
N ARG A 255 1.33 -1.95 -13.97
CA ARG A 255 2.43 -1.53 -13.10
C ARG A 255 1.91 -0.65 -11.98
N PRO A 256 2.35 -0.89 -10.73
CA PRO A 256 1.87 -0.14 -9.59
C PRO A 256 2.41 1.29 -9.57
N ILE A 257 1.55 2.23 -9.23
CA ILE A 257 1.88 3.62 -8.88
C ILE A 257 1.45 3.82 -7.42
N PRO A 258 2.35 3.65 -6.45
CA PRO A 258 2.04 3.98 -5.05
C PRO A 258 1.88 5.49 -4.90
N ARG A 259 0.78 5.91 -4.27
CA ARG A 259 0.51 7.31 -3.93
C ARG A 259 0.38 7.46 -2.41
N ASP A 260 0.19 8.70 -1.98
CA ASP A 260 -0.07 9.03 -0.58
C ASP A 260 1.02 8.51 0.38
N ARG A 261 2.20 9.09 0.26
CA ARG A 261 3.39 8.74 1.05
C ARG A 261 3.43 9.43 2.42
N ASP A 262 2.29 9.79 2.97
CA ASP A 262 2.19 10.54 4.22
C ASP A 262 2.71 9.77 5.44
N HIS A 263 2.67 8.43 5.38
CA HIS A 263 3.22 7.56 6.43
C HIS A 263 4.69 7.16 6.22
N ALA A 264 5.35 7.68 5.16
CA ALA A 264 6.79 7.53 5.05
C ALA A 264 7.48 8.17 6.27
N PHE A 265 8.45 7.46 6.83
CA PHE A 265 9.20 7.89 8.03
C PHE A 265 8.34 8.03 9.29
N PHE A 266 7.29 7.25 9.42
CA PHE A 266 6.38 7.28 10.56
C PHE A 266 7.11 7.12 11.90
N LYS A 267 6.76 7.92 12.92
CA LYS A 267 7.41 7.90 14.23
C LYS A 267 6.36 7.95 15.34
N PHE A 268 6.16 6.83 16.04
CA PHE A 268 5.05 6.71 16.99
C PHE A 268 5.48 6.31 18.41
N ASN A 269 6.33 5.30 18.57
CA ASN A 269 6.59 4.64 19.86
C ASN A 269 7.72 5.29 20.68
N ASP A 270 7.86 6.63 20.63
CA ASP A 270 8.93 7.39 21.28
C ASP A 270 8.46 8.14 22.56
N GLY A 271 7.30 7.80 23.12
CA GLY A 271 6.79 8.23 24.40
C GLY A 271 6.29 7.04 25.23
N LEU A 272 6.07 7.22 26.52
CA LEU A 272 5.67 6.13 27.42
C LEU A 272 4.37 5.43 26.96
N PHE A 273 3.29 6.20 26.75
CA PHE A 273 2.00 5.63 26.34
C PHE A 273 2.02 5.17 24.89
N THR A 274 2.67 5.89 23.98
CA THR A 274 2.79 5.51 22.59
C THR A 274 3.66 4.27 22.42
N HIS A 275 4.63 4.04 23.30
CA HIS A 275 5.40 2.81 23.33
C HIS A 275 4.52 1.58 23.65
N VAL A 276 3.66 1.69 24.68
CA VAL A 276 2.73 0.62 25.05
C VAL A 276 1.71 0.36 23.92
N ILE A 277 1.17 1.41 23.30
CA ILE A 277 0.25 1.27 22.15
C ILE A 277 0.96 0.62 20.96
N GLY A 278 2.21 1.00 20.66
CA GLY A 278 3.02 0.40 19.59
C GLY A 278 3.31 -1.08 19.82
N TRP A 279 3.33 -1.53 21.06
CA TRP A 279 3.46 -2.95 21.42
C TRP A 279 2.22 -3.76 21.03
N VAL A 280 1.02 -3.18 21.18
CA VAL A 280 -0.27 -3.81 20.81
C VAL A 280 -0.53 -3.67 19.32
N LYS A 281 -0.15 -2.54 18.71
CA LYS A 281 -0.36 -2.21 17.31
C LYS A 281 0.94 -2.37 16.52
N SER A 282 1.23 -3.57 16.03
CA SER A 282 2.50 -3.91 15.37
C SER A 282 2.85 -3.05 14.15
N ASN A 283 1.87 -2.40 13.53
CA ASN A 283 2.10 -1.47 12.42
C ASN A 283 2.52 -0.05 12.87
N TYR A 284 2.39 0.31 14.15
CA TYR A 284 2.76 1.63 14.66
C TYR A 284 4.22 1.64 15.16
N GLN A 285 5.14 1.37 14.22
CA GLN A 285 6.56 1.35 14.48
C GLN A 285 7.21 2.71 14.21
N THR A 286 8.27 3.01 14.93
CA THR A 286 9.07 4.20 14.66
C THR A 286 10.06 3.93 13.54
N PHE A 287 10.14 4.85 12.59
CA PHE A 287 11.20 4.87 11.59
C PHE A 287 12.55 5.07 12.26
N ASP A 288 13.35 4.02 12.30
CA ASP A 288 14.68 4.02 12.89
C ASP A 288 15.70 3.42 11.91
N GLU A 289 16.96 3.43 12.28
CA GLU A 289 18.08 2.88 11.48
C GLU A 289 17.91 1.38 11.22
N HIS A 290 17.30 0.66 12.16
CA HIS A 290 17.11 -0.78 12.06
C HIS A 290 15.64 -1.16 11.85
N ILE A 291 15.40 -2.05 10.88
CA ILE A 291 14.13 -2.76 10.71
C ILE A 291 14.25 -4.08 11.49
N ARG A 292 13.55 -4.18 12.61
CA ARG A 292 13.48 -5.49 13.29
C ARG A 292 12.67 -6.46 12.42
N LEU A 293 13.12 -7.69 12.28
CA LEU A 293 12.42 -8.69 11.46
C LEU A 293 11.00 -8.99 11.97
N SER A 294 10.73 -8.81 13.27
CA SER A 294 9.38 -8.82 13.85
C SER A 294 8.48 -7.72 13.32
N ASP A 295 9.04 -6.57 12.92
CA ASP A 295 8.25 -5.42 12.45
C ASP A 295 7.76 -5.59 11.02
N VAL A 296 8.37 -6.51 10.24
CA VAL A 296 7.99 -6.79 8.85
C VAL A 296 6.53 -7.24 8.75
N GLU A 297 6.01 -7.98 9.74
CA GLU A 297 4.60 -8.34 9.79
C GLU A 297 3.70 -7.11 9.91
N GLY A 298 4.06 -6.17 10.78
CA GLY A 298 3.33 -4.90 10.94
C GLY A 298 3.36 -4.05 9.69
N LEU A 299 4.51 -3.95 9.01
CA LEU A 299 4.69 -3.24 7.74
C LEU A 299 3.90 -3.89 6.59
N ASN A 300 3.64 -5.19 6.67
CA ASN A 300 2.85 -5.92 5.69
C ASN A 300 1.34 -5.85 5.95
N ARG A 301 0.89 -5.62 7.18
CA ARG A 301 -0.49 -5.82 7.64
C ARG A 301 -1.57 -5.19 6.74
N ALA A 302 -1.39 -3.93 6.35
CA ALA A 302 -2.38 -3.21 5.55
C ALA A 302 -2.44 -3.68 4.08
N ALA A 303 -1.35 -4.19 3.54
CA ALA A 303 -1.24 -4.65 2.16
C ALA A 303 -1.34 -6.18 2.03
N ARG A 304 -1.37 -6.92 3.13
CA ARG A 304 -1.29 -8.39 3.14
C ARG A 304 -2.23 -9.09 2.15
N PRO A 305 -3.49 -8.66 1.98
CA PRO A 305 -4.39 -9.28 1.01
C PRO A 305 -3.88 -9.15 -0.43
N MET A 306 -3.43 -7.95 -0.81
CA MET A 306 -2.86 -7.71 -2.13
C MET A 306 -1.51 -8.42 -2.30
N ASP A 307 -0.66 -8.38 -1.27
CA ASP A 307 0.66 -9.02 -1.30
C ASP A 307 0.53 -10.53 -1.52
N LYS A 308 -0.40 -11.20 -0.82
CA LYS A 308 -0.70 -12.63 -0.99
C LYS A 308 -1.12 -12.97 -2.42
N SER A 309 -2.01 -12.19 -3.00
CA SER A 309 -2.54 -12.43 -4.34
C SER A 309 -1.52 -12.10 -5.43
N LEU A 310 -0.95 -10.90 -5.39
CA LEU A 310 -0.13 -10.38 -6.49
C LEU A 310 1.27 -10.99 -6.54
N LEU A 311 1.78 -11.53 -5.42
CA LEU A 311 3.11 -12.10 -5.30
C LEU A 311 3.10 -13.64 -5.27
N VAL A 312 1.94 -14.27 -5.44
CA VAL A 312 1.74 -15.71 -5.25
C VAL A 312 2.67 -16.58 -6.11
N TYR A 313 3.03 -16.14 -7.31
CA TYR A 313 3.90 -16.88 -8.22
C TYR A 313 5.40 -16.60 -8.02
N LEU A 314 5.78 -15.63 -7.19
CA LEU A 314 7.18 -15.31 -6.97
C LEU A 314 7.84 -16.27 -5.97
N SER A 315 9.06 -16.66 -6.31
CA SER A 315 9.93 -17.50 -5.49
C SER A 315 10.71 -16.67 -4.46
N ARG A 316 11.32 -17.32 -3.47
CA ARG A 316 12.27 -16.71 -2.52
C ARG A 316 13.41 -15.99 -3.26
N GLU A 317 13.89 -16.59 -4.35
CA GLU A 317 14.95 -16.03 -5.18
C GLU A 317 14.51 -14.70 -5.86
N ASP A 318 13.25 -14.61 -6.33
CA ASP A 318 12.71 -13.36 -6.88
C ASP A 318 12.73 -12.24 -5.85
N PHE A 319 12.38 -12.54 -4.58
CA PHE A 319 12.42 -11.55 -3.50
C PHE A 319 13.85 -11.07 -3.23
N ARG A 320 14.81 -11.98 -3.20
CA ARG A 320 16.23 -11.65 -3.02
C ARG A 320 16.76 -10.77 -4.15
N GLN A 321 16.54 -11.17 -5.39
CA GLN A 321 17.00 -10.40 -6.56
C GLN A 321 16.42 -8.97 -6.59
N VAL A 322 15.16 -8.80 -6.23
CA VAL A 322 14.55 -7.47 -6.15
C VAL A 322 15.16 -6.66 -5.01
N ALA A 323 15.41 -7.27 -3.84
CA ALA A 323 16.05 -6.60 -2.71
C ALA A 323 17.49 -6.19 -3.02
N ASP A 324 18.28 -7.08 -3.63
CA ASP A 324 19.67 -6.79 -4.03
C ASP A 324 19.74 -5.66 -5.05
N SER A 325 18.81 -5.66 -6.00
CA SER A 325 18.68 -4.56 -6.97
C SER A 325 18.36 -3.22 -6.28
N LEU A 326 17.44 -3.20 -5.31
CA LEU A 326 17.13 -2.01 -4.54
C LEU A 326 18.32 -1.56 -3.68
N HIS A 327 19.00 -2.49 -3.03
CA HIS A 327 20.20 -2.21 -2.25
C HIS A 327 21.28 -1.53 -3.09
N GLN A 328 21.50 -1.98 -4.32
CA GLN A 328 22.47 -1.36 -5.24
C GLN A 328 22.03 0.03 -5.71
N GLN A 329 20.76 0.18 -6.10
CA GLN A 329 20.24 1.43 -6.66
C GLN A 329 20.09 2.55 -5.62
N LEU A 330 19.78 2.22 -4.37
CA LEU A 330 19.60 3.16 -3.28
C LEU A 330 20.93 3.47 -2.57
N SER A 331 22.00 3.77 -3.33
CA SER A 331 23.31 4.05 -2.79
C SER A 331 23.31 5.22 -1.79
N PRO A 332 24.34 5.31 -0.88
CA PRO A 332 24.46 6.44 0.05
C PRO A 332 24.46 7.81 -0.64
N THR A 333 25.02 7.90 -1.85
CA THR A 333 25.00 9.12 -2.65
C THR A 333 23.58 9.49 -3.08
N VAL A 334 22.80 8.52 -3.59
CA VAL A 334 21.39 8.73 -3.95
C VAL A 334 20.56 9.18 -2.74
N VAL A 335 20.77 8.56 -1.58
CA VAL A 335 20.09 8.95 -0.33
C VAL A 335 20.41 10.39 0.03
N ARG A 336 21.67 10.79 0.01
CA ARG A 336 22.10 12.17 0.33
C ARG A 336 21.52 13.18 -0.65
N GLU A 337 21.58 12.91 -1.94
CA GLU A 337 21.02 13.76 -2.98
C GLU A 337 19.50 13.94 -2.84
N ALA A 338 18.78 12.86 -2.52
CA ALA A 338 17.35 12.93 -2.26
C ALA A 338 17.03 13.79 -1.03
N LEU A 339 17.77 13.63 0.07
CA LEU A 339 17.59 14.41 1.28
C LEU A 339 17.90 15.90 1.08
N SER A 340 18.85 16.24 0.19
CA SER A 340 19.22 17.62 -0.12
C SER A 340 18.12 18.44 -0.79
N VAL A 341 17.04 17.78 -1.26
CA VAL A 341 15.84 18.43 -1.81
C VAL A 341 15.00 19.11 -0.72
N TRP A 342 15.13 18.68 0.53
CA TRP A 342 14.43 19.32 1.66
C TRP A 342 14.77 20.82 1.77
N PRO A 343 13.86 21.65 2.29
CA PRO A 343 14.22 23.00 2.70
C PRO A 343 15.49 22.99 3.56
N LYS A 344 16.36 23.95 3.36
CA LYS A 344 17.68 24.01 4.05
C LYS A 344 17.55 23.89 5.57
N GLU A 345 16.49 24.47 6.14
CA GLU A 345 16.19 24.44 7.54
C GLU A 345 15.88 23.01 8.03
N VAL A 346 15.14 22.21 7.24
CA VAL A 346 14.83 20.81 7.51
C VAL A 346 16.09 19.96 7.38
N TYR A 347 16.80 20.09 6.25
CA TYR A 347 18.02 19.32 6.01
C TYR A 347 19.08 19.59 7.09
N GLY A 348 19.29 20.84 7.47
CA GLY A 348 20.23 21.22 8.53
C GLY A 348 19.88 20.63 9.91
N LEU A 349 18.58 20.42 10.19
CA LEU A 349 18.12 19.89 11.48
C LEU A 349 18.18 18.36 11.57
N VAL A 350 17.78 17.65 10.50
CA VAL A 350 17.59 16.17 10.54
C VAL A 350 18.28 15.42 9.40
N GLY A 351 18.92 16.10 8.45
CA GLY A 351 19.49 15.47 7.25
C GLY A 351 20.46 14.34 7.57
N ALA A 352 21.42 14.56 8.46
CA ALA A 352 22.41 13.56 8.86
C ALA A 352 21.78 12.36 9.58
N GLU A 353 20.75 12.59 10.41
CA GLU A 353 20.00 11.53 11.09
C GLU A 353 19.29 10.63 10.08
N PHE A 354 18.60 11.23 9.10
CA PHE A 354 17.88 10.49 8.07
C PHE A 354 18.82 9.78 7.09
N GLU A 355 19.94 10.38 6.73
CA GLU A 355 20.97 9.72 5.91
C GLU A 355 21.46 8.43 6.60
N ARG A 356 21.79 8.49 7.87
CA ARG A 356 22.22 7.33 8.66
C ARG A 356 21.12 6.26 8.72
N LYS A 357 19.87 6.66 9.04
CA LYS A 357 18.73 5.74 9.15
C LYS A 357 18.42 5.05 7.83
N LEU A 358 18.36 5.79 6.74
CA LEU A 358 18.07 5.23 5.41
C LEU A 358 19.18 4.26 4.96
N ASN A 359 20.44 4.60 5.20
CA ASN A 359 21.57 3.72 4.88
C ASN A 359 21.56 2.45 5.73
N GLY A 360 21.32 2.55 7.05
CA GLY A 360 21.20 1.37 7.91
C GLY A 360 20.08 0.43 7.50
N ARG A 361 18.91 0.96 7.14
CA ARG A 361 17.76 0.19 6.62
C ARG A 361 18.05 -0.43 5.25
N ARG A 362 18.83 0.23 4.42
CA ARG A 362 19.25 -0.29 3.11
C ARG A 362 20.04 -1.60 3.26
N GLU A 363 20.96 -1.66 4.20
CA GLU A 363 21.77 -2.87 4.45
C GLU A 363 20.91 -4.07 4.88
N GLN A 364 19.71 -3.83 5.38
CA GLN A 364 18.80 -4.88 5.85
C GLN A 364 17.79 -5.34 4.80
N LEU A 365 17.74 -4.70 3.63
CA LEU A 365 16.77 -5.04 2.57
C LEU A 365 16.74 -6.54 2.22
N PRO A 366 17.89 -7.25 2.07
CA PRO A 366 17.88 -8.68 1.78
C PRO A 366 17.20 -9.51 2.90
N ALA A 367 17.50 -9.22 4.16
CA ALA A 367 16.90 -9.91 5.31
C ALA A 367 15.40 -9.60 5.46
N VAL A 368 15.00 -8.36 5.19
CA VAL A 368 13.59 -7.93 5.17
C VAL A 368 12.81 -8.66 4.08
N ALA A 369 13.39 -8.78 2.87
CA ALA A 369 12.77 -9.49 1.77
C ALA A 369 12.60 -11.00 2.06
N ASP A 370 13.60 -11.62 2.67
CA ASP A 370 13.54 -13.04 3.07
C ASP A 370 12.44 -13.27 4.13
N LYS A 371 12.35 -12.38 5.14
CA LYS A 371 11.29 -12.43 6.14
C LYS A 371 9.91 -12.16 5.53
N PHE A 372 9.81 -11.20 4.61
CA PHE A 372 8.57 -10.89 3.90
C PHE A 372 8.08 -12.08 3.07
N TYR A 373 8.98 -12.71 2.30
CA TYR A 373 8.68 -13.96 1.60
C TYR A 373 8.15 -15.02 2.56
N SER A 374 8.85 -15.27 3.68
CA SER A 374 8.48 -16.31 4.65
C SER A 374 7.08 -16.10 5.24
N LEU A 375 6.67 -14.83 5.49
CA LEU A 375 5.32 -14.49 5.96
C LEU A 375 4.23 -14.81 4.92
N LEU A 376 4.53 -14.63 3.62
CA LEU A 376 3.58 -14.90 2.54
C LEU A 376 3.58 -16.37 2.13
N ALA A 377 4.71 -17.06 2.27
CA ALA A 377 4.86 -18.45 1.86
C ALA A 377 4.24 -19.46 2.84
N HIS A 378 4.00 -19.06 4.10
CA HIS A 378 3.46 -19.95 5.14
C HIS A 378 2.04 -20.44 4.82
N ASP A 379 1.14 -19.52 4.45
CA ASP A 379 -0.24 -19.82 4.07
C ASP A 379 -0.54 -19.21 2.70
N VAL A 380 -0.52 -20.05 1.68
CA VAL A 380 -0.66 -19.62 0.28
C VAL A 380 -2.08 -19.84 -0.22
N GLU A 381 -2.59 -18.85 -0.93
CA GLU A 381 -3.89 -18.85 -1.61
C GLU A 381 -3.66 -18.50 -3.08
N MET A 382 -3.98 -19.44 -3.98
CA MET A 382 -3.84 -19.27 -5.44
C MET A 382 -5.23 -19.21 -6.08
N PRO A 383 -5.74 -18.02 -6.39
CA PRO A 383 -7.00 -17.90 -7.10
C PRO A 383 -6.81 -18.14 -8.60
N GLY A 384 -7.80 -18.77 -9.24
CA GLY A 384 -8.06 -18.75 -10.67
C GLY A 384 -8.78 -17.47 -11.08
N THR A 385 -9.61 -17.57 -12.11
CA THR A 385 -10.43 -16.47 -12.63
C THR A 385 -11.87 -16.93 -12.87
N ASP A 386 -12.69 -16.09 -13.48
CA ASP A 386 -14.04 -16.48 -13.95
C ASP A 386 -13.99 -17.24 -15.29
N GLN A 387 -12.81 -17.63 -15.77
CA GLN A 387 -12.61 -18.38 -17.02
C GLN A 387 -12.15 -19.80 -16.70
N PRO A 388 -12.40 -20.77 -17.62
CA PRO A 388 -11.93 -22.14 -17.41
C PRO A 388 -10.42 -22.24 -17.31
N GLU A 389 -9.93 -22.80 -16.21
CA GLU A 389 -8.51 -23.06 -15.97
C GLU A 389 -8.23 -24.56 -15.75
N ARG A 390 -6.94 -24.90 -15.81
CA ARG A 390 -6.45 -26.21 -15.40
C ARG A 390 -5.33 -26.04 -14.40
N PHE A 391 -5.56 -26.51 -13.18
CA PHE A 391 -4.59 -26.58 -12.08
C PHE A 391 -3.94 -27.95 -12.09
N VAL A 392 -2.64 -28.02 -12.33
CA VAL A 392 -1.87 -29.26 -12.31
C VAL A 392 -1.02 -29.29 -11.05
N VAL A 393 -1.21 -30.30 -10.22
CA VAL A 393 -0.48 -30.51 -8.98
C VAL A 393 0.45 -31.72 -9.15
N ASP A 394 1.75 -31.45 -9.08
CA ASP A 394 2.83 -32.43 -9.13
C ASP A 394 3.61 -32.48 -7.81
N VAL A 395 4.27 -33.60 -7.53
CA VAL A 395 5.21 -33.79 -6.40
C VAL A 395 6.58 -34.11 -6.97
N PRO A 396 7.38 -33.12 -7.39
CA PRO A 396 8.66 -33.36 -8.07
C PRO A 396 9.73 -33.96 -7.16
N ALA A 397 9.60 -33.78 -5.86
CA ALA A 397 10.48 -34.38 -4.86
C ALA A 397 9.72 -34.56 -3.53
N PRO A 398 10.20 -35.40 -2.58
CA PRO A 398 9.63 -35.48 -1.24
C PRO A 398 9.52 -34.10 -0.61
N GLN A 399 8.37 -33.80 0.03
CA GLN A 399 8.06 -32.51 0.68
C GLN A 399 8.03 -31.29 -0.26
N GLN A 400 7.88 -31.50 -1.56
CA GLN A 400 7.68 -30.44 -2.53
C GLN A 400 6.36 -30.64 -3.27
N VAL A 401 5.66 -29.55 -3.50
CA VAL A 401 4.43 -29.50 -4.30
C VAL A 401 4.60 -28.44 -5.38
N ARG A 402 4.49 -28.83 -6.64
CA ARG A 402 4.47 -27.90 -7.75
C ARG A 402 3.05 -27.72 -8.23
N VAL A 403 2.60 -26.47 -8.31
CA VAL A 403 1.34 -26.10 -8.94
C VAL A 403 1.63 -25.33 -10.21
N SER A 404 1.02 -25.77 -11.31
CA SER A 404 1.03 -25.09 -12.60
C SER A 404 -0.41 -24.77 -12.99
N VAL A 405 -0.70 -23.52 -13.26
CA VAL A 405 -2.03 -23.07 -13.67
C VAL A 405 -2.01 -22.72 -15.15
N TYR A 406 -2.97 -23.23 -15.88
CA TYR A 406 -3.11 -23.02 -17.33
C TYR A 406 -4.48 -22.44 -17.62
N GLN A 407 -4.54 -21.43 -18.49
CA GLN A 407 -5.78 -21.02 -19.14
C GLN A 407 -6.19 -22.07 -20.16
N ARG A 408 -7.39 -22.61 -20.03
CA ARG A 408 -7.96 -23.56 -21.00
C ARG A 408 -8.53 -22.83 -22.20
N HIS A 409 -8.40 -23.45 -23.36
CA HIS A 409 -8.92 -22.95 -24.61
C HIS A 409 -9.69 -24.04 -25.34
N ALA A 410 -10.81 -23.69 -25.97
CA ALA A 410 -11.63 -24.66 -26.69
C ALA A 410 -10.98 -25.21 -27.97
N THR A 411 -10.16 -24.42 -28.66
CA THR A 411 -9.67 -24.71 -30.01
C THR A 411 -8.14 -24.68 -30.15
N ARG A 412 -7.41 -24.40 -29.11
CA ARG A 412 -5.94 -24.34 -29.11
C ARG A 412 -5.38 -24.94 -27.82
N PRO A 413 -4.09 -25.30 -27.78
CA PRO A 413 -3.46 -25.78 -26.53
C PRO A 413 -3.59 -24.81 -25.38
N ASP A 414 -3.72 -25.33 -24.15
CA ASP A 414 -3.75 -24.54 -22.93
C ASP A 414 -2.49 -23.68 -22.78
N SER A 415 -2.65 -22.47 -22.31
CA SER A 415 -1.54 -21.55 -22.12
C SER A 415 -1.16 -21.42 -20.65
N LEU A 416 0.13 -21.56 -20.32
CA LEU A 416 0.64 -21.44 -18.96
C LEU A 416 0.40 -20.02 -18.42
N VAL A 417 -0.35 -19.94 -17.32
CA VAL A 417 -0.57 -18.71 -16.54
C VAL A 417 0.61 -18.46 -15.61
N GLY A 418 1.00 -19.49 -14.86
CA GLY A 418 2.12 -19.46 -13.94
C GLY A 418 2.35 -20.82 -13.31
N ALA A 419 3.53 -20.96 -12.70
CA ALA A 419 3.87 -22.16 -11.95
C ALA A 419 4.76 -21.79 -10.76
N ARG A 420 4.59 -22.52 -9.65
CA ARG A 420 5.44 -22.38 -8.47
C ARG A 420 5.62 -23.71 -7.75
N THR A 421 6.80 -23.93 -7.20
CA THR A 421 7.10 -25.05 -6.33
C THR A 421 7.08 -24.58 -4.88
N PHE A 422 6.31 -25.25 -4.05
CA PHE A 422 6.17 -25.04 -2.62
C PHE A 422 6.94 -26.13 -1.87
N ARG A 423 7.53 -25.76 -0.74
CA ARG A 423 8.33 -26.64 0.10
C ARG A 423 7.69 -26.74 1.48
N ALA A 424 7.68 -27.93 2.07
CA ALA A 424 7.05 -28.15 3.37
C ALA A 424 7.77 -27.45 4.55
N ASP A 425 9.03 -27.04 4.37
CA ASP A 425 9.77 -26.21 5.32
C ASP A 425 9.42 -24.71 5.25
N GLU A 426 8.66 -24.30 4.24
CA GLU A 426 8.23 -22.92 4.01
C GLU A 426 6.70 -22.76 4.03
N THR A 427 5.96 -23.75 3.52
CA THR A 427 4.51 -23.69 3.30
C THR A 427 3.80 -24.76 4.10
N VAL A 428 2.90 -24.33 4.98
CA VAL A 428 2.05 -25.21 5.80
C VAL A 428 0.71 -25.45 5.10
N THR A 429 0.13 -24.41 4.52
CA THR A 429 -1.18 -24.48 3.86
C THR A 429 -1.08 -23.94 2.43
N LEU A 430 -1.63 -24.71 1.49
CA LEU A 430 -1.78 -24.32 0.09
C LEU A 430 -3.24 -24.50 -0.31
N LYS A 431 -3.91 -23.44 -0.72
CA LYS A 431 -5.29 -23.44 -1.18
C LYS A 431 -5.35 -23.01 -2.63
N LEU A 432 -6.04 -23.77 -3.46
CA LEU A 432 -6.32 -23.47 -4.87
C LEU A 432 -7.80 -23.22 -5.02
N PHE A 433 -8.16 -22.10 -5.65
CA PHE A 433 -9.54 -21.66 -5.84
C PHE A 433 -9.85 -21.59 -7.34
N GLY A 434 -10.84 -22.33 -7.83
CA GLY A 434 -11.34 -22.23 -9.20
C GLY A 434 -12.01 -20.88 -9.44
N LEU A 435 -12.81 -20.43 -8.50
CA LEU A 435 -13.68 -19.25 -8.53
C LEU A 435 -14.87 -19.46 -9.47
N GLY A 436 -14.70 -19.28 -10.77
CA GLY A 436 -15.74 -19.53 -11.75
C GLY A 436 -15.20 -20.09 -13.05
N GLY A 437 -16.08 -20.62 -13.88
CA GLY A 437 -15.68 -21.34 -15.08
C GLY A 437 -15.85 -22.84 -14.91
N ASN A 438 -15.43 -23.62 -15.91
CA ASN A 438 -15.42 -25.08 -15.85
C ASN A 438 -13.97 -25.54 -15.69
N ASP A 439 -13.52 -25.65 -14.45
CA ASP A 439 -12.11 -25.86 -14.11
C ASP A 439 -11.73 -27.36 -14.07
N VAL A 440 -10.46 -27.62 -14.21
CA VAL A 440 -9.88 -28.95 -14.04
C VAL A 440 -8.75 -28.92 -13.02
N PHE A 441 -8.92 -29.63 -11.92
CA PHE A 441 -7.86 -29.88 -10.95
C PHE A 441 -7.26 -31.26 -11.20
N GLU A 442 -6.08 -31.31 -11.79
CA GLU A 442 -5.35 -32.53 -12.12
C GLU A 442 -4.29 -32.81 -11.06
N LEU A 443 -4.59 -33.73 -10.13
CA LEU A 443 -3.65 -34.20 -9.11
C LEU A 443 -2.85 -35.38 -9.67
N ARG A 444 -1.68 -35.11 -10.26
CA ARG A 444 -0.79 -36.17 -10.77
C ARG A 444 -0.16 -36.99 -9.66
N ALA A 445 0.09 -36.35 -8.52
CA ALA A 445 0.50 -36.96 -7.29
C ALA A 445 -0.11 -36.23 -6.09
N LEU A 446 -0.25 -36.91 -4.96
CA LEU A 446 -0.74 -36.30 -3.73
C LEU A 446 0.44 -35.89 -2.84
N PRO A 447 0.39 -34.66 -2.25
CA PRO A 447 1.41 -34.22 -1.31
C PRO A 447 1.50 -35.15 -0.08
N ALA A 448 2.71 -35.39 0.39
CA ALA A 448 2.93 -35.92 1.72
C ALA A 448 2.38 -34.96 2.82
N PRO A 449 2.15 -35.45 4.07
CA PRO A 449 1.48 -34.67 5.11
C PRO A 449 2.13 -33.33 5.52
N GLY A 450 3.30 -32.97 5.01
CA GLY A 450 4.02 -31.73 5.31
C GLY A 450 3.27 -30.46 4.83
N ILE A 451 2.53 -30.55 3.71
CA ILE A 451 1.72 -29.44 3.18
C ILE A 451 0.25 -29.85 3.21
N SER A 452 -0.60 -29.02 3.79
CA SER A 452 -2.06 -29.17 3.72
C SER A 452 -2.58 -28.54 2.43
N LEU A 453 -3.11 -29.35 1.51
CA LEU A 453 -3.65 -28.90 0.23
C LEU A 453 -5.18 -28.84 0.29
N GLY A 454 -5.75 -27.66 0.03
CA GLY A 454 -7.17 -27.42 -0.16
C GLY A 454 -7.49 -27.08 -1.61
N LEU A 455 -8.47 -27.75 -2.21
CA LEU A 455 -8.97 -27.45 -3.54
C LEU A 455 -10.41 -26.99 -3.39
N TYR A 456 -10.71 -25.80 -3.86
CA TYR A 456 -12.04 -25.19 -3.86
C TYR A 456 -12.47 -25.06 -5.32
N ASP A 457 -13.45 -25.88 -5.73
CA ASP A 457 -13.86 -25.95 -7.12
C ASP A 457 -14.48 -24.64 -7.64
N GLY A 458 -15.33 -24.00 -6.86
CA GLY A 458 -15.96 -22.74 -7.24
C GLY A 458 -17.32 -22.92 -7.88
N ALA A 459 -17.69 -21.99 -8.76
CA ALA A 459 -18.94 -22.03 -9.50
C ALA A 459 -18.71 -22.54 -10.92
N GLY A 460 -19.40 -23.61 -11.31
CA GLY A 460 -19.28 -24.21 -12.65
C GLY A 460 -19.37 -25.72 -12.63
N GLN A 461 -19.15 -26.33 -13.77
CA GLN A 461 -19.04 -27.78 -13.91
C GLN A 461 -17.56 -28.16 -13.90
N ASP A 462 -17.05 -28.44 -12.72
CA ASP A 462 -15.63 -28.66 -12.51
C ASP A 462 -15.27 -30.15 -12.55
N MET A 463 -13.97 -30.43 -12.64
CA MET A 463 -13.45 -31.77 -12.58
C MET A 463 -12.26 -31.84 -11.62
N VAL A 464 -12.27 -32.77 -10.66
CA VAL A 464 -11.12 -33.04 -9.82
C VAL A 464 -10.65 -34.47 -10.05
N LEU A 465 -9.48 -34.58 -10.66
CA LEU A 465 -8.88 -35.85 -11.10
C LEU A 465 -7.69 -36.20 -10.19
N GLY A 466 -7.79 -37.28 -9.46
CA GLY A 466 -6.72 -37.81 -8.63
C GLY A 466 -5.85 -38.86 -9.36
N PRO A 467 -4.69 -39.21 -8.78
CA PRO A 467 -3.84 -40.25 -9.33
C PRO A 467 -4.51 -41.62 -9.25
N ALA A 468 -4.27 -42.44 -10.26
CA ALA A 468 -4.87 -43.77 -10.39
C ALA A 468 -4.38 -44.77 -9.33
N GLN A 469 -3.20 -44.56 -8.73
CA GLN A 469 -2.63 -45.46 -7.73
C GLN A 469 -2.89 -44.97 -6.29
N PRO A 470 -3.12 -45.89 -5.32
CA PRO A 470 -3.27 -45.51 -3.94
C PRO A 470 -1.96 -44.91 -3.42
N THR A 471 -2.08 -43.72 -2.88
CA THR A 471 -0.94 -43.00 -2.29
C THR A 471 -0.95 -43.12 -0.78
N THR A 472 0.22 -42.94 -0.18
CA THR A 472 0.43 -42.80 1.27
C THR A 472 -0.49 -41.68 1.84
N ALA A 473 -0.56 -41.59 3.16
CA ALA A 473 -1.35 -40.56 3.86
C ALA A 473 -1.11 -39.16 3.27
N THR A 474 -2.19 -38.42 3.07
CA THR A 474 -2.16 -37.04 2.57
C THR A 474 -3.02 -36.14 3.44
N ARG A 475 -2.75 -34.81 3.42
CA ARG A 475 -3.64 -33.77 3.99
C ARG A 475 -4.39 -33.01 2.90
N THR A 476 -4.76 -33.71 1.82
CA THR A 476 -5.53 -33.10 0.73
C THR A 476 -7.02 -33.14 1.04
N THR A 477 -7.70 -32.02 0.89
CA THR A 477 -9.15 -31.88 1.02
C THR A 477 -9.68 -31.15 -0.22
N VAL A 478 -10.71 -31.72 -0.83
CA VAL A 478 -11.52 -31.09 -1.86
C VAL A 478 -12.76 -30.49 -1.21
N PHE A 479 -12.99 -29.22 -1.49
CA PHE A 479 -14.18 -28.48 -1.07
C PHE A 479 -15.08 -28.35 -2.30
N ASP A 480 -16.18 -29.08 -2.29
CA ASP A 480 -17.11 -29.24 -3.41
C ASP A 480 -18.35 -28.33 -3.19
N SER A 481 -18.59 -27.40 -4.10
CA SER A 481 -19.72 -26.49 -4.10
C SER A 481 -21.08 -27.21 -4.28
N GLY A 482 -21.05 -28.32 -5.00
CA GLY A 482 -22.24 -29.09 -5.33
C GLY A 482 -22.86 -28.72 -6.66
N ASP A 483 -22.23 -27.90 -7.46
CA ASP A 483 -22.74 -27.43 -8.77
C ASP A 483 -22.47 -28.41 -9.92
N GLY A 484 -22.33 -29.70 -9.61
CA GLY A 484 -22.14 -30.76 -10.62
C GLY A 484 -20.69 -31.13 -10.88
N THR A 485 -19.81 -30.90 -9.93
CA THR A 485 -18.39 -31.26 -10.00
C THR A 485 -18.19 -32.77 -10.12
N ILE A 486 -17.36 -33.19 -11.09
CA ILE A 486 -16.98 -34.58 -11.30
C ILE A 486 -15.74 -34.88 -10.45
N LEU A 487 -15.87 -35.80 -9.49
CA LEU A 487 -14.79 -36.20 -8.61
C LEU A 487 -14.31 -37.61 -8.95
N THR A 488 -13.05 -37.75 -9.39
CA THR A 488 -12.36 -39.02 -9.57
C THR A 488 -11.16 -39.05 -8.62
N LEU A 489 -11.38 -39.51 -7.39
CA LEU A 489 -10.43 -39.33 -6.30
C LEU A 489 -10.12 -40.65 -5.58
N PRO A 490 -8.87 -40.90 -5.15
CA PRO A 490 -8.56 -41.98 -4.25
C PRO A 490 -9.12 -41.76 -2.87
N ALA A 491 -9.41 -42.85 -2.14
CA ALA A 491 -10.03 -42.81 -0.81
C ALA A 491 -9.27 -41.98 0.26
N ALA A 492 -7.97 -41.73 0.03
CA ALA A 492 -7.15 -40.90 0.92
C ALA A 492 -7.49 -39.42 0.91
N VAL A 493 -8.18 -38.93 -0.13
CA VAL A 493 -8.58 -37.52 -0.29
C VAL A 493 -9.91 -37.30 0.41
N LYS A 494 -9.97 -36.29 1.28
CA LYS A 494 -11.21 -35.89 1.95
C LYS A 494 -12.04 -35.00 1.04
N VAL A 495 -13.35 -35.22 1.01
CA VAL A 495 -14.29 -34.35 0.31
C VAL A 495 -15.19 -33.68 1.35
N LYS A 496 -15.38 -32.36 1.24
CA LYS A 496 -16.26 -31.55 2.08
C LYS A 496 -17.14 -30.67 1.24
N ARG A 497 -18.38 -30.50 1.65
CA ARG A 497 -19.25 -29.49 1.07
C ARG A 497 -18.90 -28.10 1.61
N TYR A 498 -18.96 -27.09 0.75
CA TYR A 498 -18.83 -25.68 1.13
C TYR A 498 -19.78 -24.79 0.33
N ARG A 499 -19.90 -23.54 0.73
CA ARG A 499 -20.70 -22.53 0.03
C ARG A 499 -19.78 -21.47 -0.54
N PRO A 500 -19.60 -21.40 -1.86
CA PRO A 500 -18.64 -20.48 -2.51
C PRO A 500 -18.78 -19.02 -2.06
N ALA A 501 -20.02 -18.52 -2.03
CA ALA A 501 -20.31 -17.12 -1.64
C ALA A 501 -19.93 -16.77 -0.19
N ALA A 502 -19.79 -17.76 0.71
CA ALA A 502 -19.43 -17.55 2.11
C ALA A 502 -17.93 -17.80 2.36
N ASP A 503 -17.34 -18.76 1.66
CA ASP A 503 -16.03 -19.32 1.99
C ASP A 503 -14.96 -18.99 0.96
N GLU A 504 -15.34 -18.44 -0.19
CA GLU A 504 -14.45 -18.23 -1.33
C GLU A 504 -14.23 -16.75 -1.65
N PHE A 505 -13.17 -16.46 -2.38
CA PHE A 505 -12.89 -15.13 -2.90
C PHE A 505 -13.62 -14.89 -4.20
N ASP A 506 -14.53 -13.94 -4.24
CA ASP A 506 -15.07 -13.37 -5.48
C ASP A 506 -14.42 -12.01 -5.79
N ALA A 507 -14.67 -11.48 -6.98
CA ALA A 507 -14.08 -10.22 -7.44
C ALA A 507 -14.38 -9.00 -6.54
N ALA A 508 -15.50 -9.03 -5.81
CA ALA A 508 -15.88 -8.00 -4.84
C ALA A 508 -15.55 -8.43 -3.40
N GLY A 509 -15.88 -9.68 -3.05
CA GLY A 509 -15.77 -10.24 -1.73
C GLY A 509 -14.33 -10.46 -1.29
N TRP A 510 -13.43 -10.77 -2.21
CA TRP A 510 -12.03 -10.98 -1.88
C TRP A 510 -11.37 -9.75 -1.25
N LEU A 511 -11.50 -8.58 -1.85
CA LEU A 511 -11.01 -7.34 -1.27
C LEU A 511 -11.76 -6.94 -0.01
N LEU A 512 -13.06 -7.16 0.06
CA LEU A 512 -13.89 -6.86 1.23
C LEU A 512 -13.57 -7.77 2.41
N ARG A 513 -13.41 -9.08 2.18
CA ARG A 513 -13.08 -10.07 3.20
C ARG A 513 -11.80 -9.72 3.96
N HIS A 514 -10.80 -9.21 3.25
CA HIS A 514 -9.53 -8.82 3.84
C HIS A 514 -9.49 -7.39 4.41
N ARG A 515 -10.51 -6.58 4.17
CA ARG A 515 -10.69 -5.27 4.81
C ARG A 515 -11.26 -5.35 6.23
N LEU A 516 -11.96 -6.42 6.53
CA LEU A 516 -12.66 -6.60 7.81
C LEU A 516 -11.77 -7.21 8.90
N TYR A 517 -10.55 -7.56 8.58
CA TYR A 517 -9.55 -8.11 9.47
C TYR A 517 -8.23 -7.30 9.36
#